data_91787415f8433760aa9b001ed1bade03
#
_entry.id   91787415f8433760aa9b001ed1bade03
#
_cell.length_a   1.000
_cell.length_b   1.000
_cell.length_c   1.000
_cell.angle_alpha   90.00
_cell.angle_beta   90.00
_cell.angle_gamma   90.00
#
_symmetry.space_group_name_H-M   'P 1'
#
loop_
_entity.id
_entity.type
_entity.pdbx_description
1 polymer ?
#
loop_
_entity_poly.entity_id
_entity_poly.type
_entity_poly.pdbx_seq_one_letter_code
_entity_poly.pdbx_strand_id
1 'polypeptide(L)'
;MLRKILRYLLIAFALLMGIGLLLPGKGHFERQTDIAAPADVVYKQVNELKNWPNWSPWYALDPTAKMVYSSPASAGLGAWYTWDGDKKTVGSGKLTILAADSSKLVRCKMNFGDNSESFADFKLTATDSTSTKVVWTFDTDHGMNPLARWFGLVLEKFLSPDFEKGLTNLKTVCEKTK
;
A
#
# COMPACT_ATOMS: atom_id res chain seq x y z
N MET A 1 11.70 -42.12 -19.59
CA MET A 1 11.43 -41.48 -18.28
C MET A 1 11.19 -39.94 -18.40
N LEU A 2 12.12 -39.20 -18.98
CA LEU A 2 12.05 -37.74 -19.11
C LEU A 2 10.74 -37.23 -19.76
N ARG A 3 10.28 -37.81 -20.88
CA ARG A 3 9.02 -37.42 -21.55
C ARG A 3 7.78 -37.62 -20.67
N LYS A 4 7.74 -38.65 -19.81
CA LYS A 4 6.63 -38.85 -18.88
C LYS A 4 6.65 -37.79 -17.77
N ILE A 5 7.82 -37.48 -17.23
CA ILE A 5 7.99 -36.43 -16.19
C ILE A 5 7.55 -35.07 -16.76
N LEU A 6 8.03 -34.72 -17.96
CA LEU A 6 7.65 -33.45 -18.61
C LEU A 6 6.14 -33.35 -18.83
N ARG A 7 5.48 -34.44 -19.26
CA ARG A 7 4.02 -34.49 -19.42
C ARG A 7 3.28 -34.24 -18.11
N TYR A 8 3.72 -34.87 -17.00
CA TYR A 8 3.09 -34.65 -15.69
C TYR A 8 3.31 -33.20 -15.18
N LEU A 9 4.48 -32.62 -15.41
CA LEU A 9 4.75 -31.21 -15.07
C LEU A 9 3.84 -30.26 -15.87
N LEU A 10 3.63 -30.52 -17.16
CA LEU A 10 2.73 -29.70 -17.98
C LEU A 10 1.27 -29.81 -17.52
N ILE A 11 0.82 -31.03 -17.17
CA ILE A 11 -0.53 -31.23 -16.63
C ILE A 11 -0.68 -30.50 -15.29
N ALA A 12 0.28 -30.65 -14.38
CA ALA A 12 0.27 -29.96 -13.09
C ALA A 12 0.25 -28.43 -13.25
N PHE A 13 1.05 -27.91 -14.17
CA PHE A 13 1.06 -26.48 -14.49
C PHE A 13 -0.28 -25.99 -15.06
N ALA A 14 -0.86 -26.76 -16.00
CA ALA A 14 -2.18 -26.42 -16.56
C ALA A 14 -3.28 -26.44 -15.49
N LEU A 15 -3.24 -27.39 -14.56
CA LEU A 15 -4.16 -27.46 -13.42
C LEU A 15 -3.96 -26.24 -12.48
N LEU A 16 -2.69 -25.90 -12.17
CA LEU A 16 -2.37 -24.74 -11.34
C LEU A 16 -2.93 -23.45 -11.95
N MET A 17 -2.77 -23.27 -13.26
CA MET A 17 -3.31 -22.12 -13.99
C MET A 17 -4.84 -22.12 -14.00
N GLY A 18 -5.47 -23.27 -14.24
CA GLY A 18 -6.92 -23.43 -14.22
C GLY A 18 -7.52 -23.10 -12.85
N ILE A 19 -6.94 -23.63 -11.77
CA ILE A 19 -7.36 -23.31 -10.39
C ILE A 19 -7.14 -21.83 -10.11
N GLY A 20 -6.00 -21.26 -10.53
CA GLY A 20 -5.71 -19.84 -10.37
C GLY A 20 -6.80 -18.92 -10.96
N LEU A 21 -7.43 -19.31 -12.06
CA LEU A 21 -8.54 -18.55 -12.66
C LEU A 21 -9.83 -18.60 -11.83
N LEU A 22 -9.98 -19.59 -10.95
CA LEU A 22 -11.13 -19.72 -10.04
C LEU A 22 -10.94 -18.94 -8.73
N LEU A 23 -9.72 -18.53 -8.41
CA LEU A 23 -9.43 -17.75 -7.21
C LEU A 23 -9.97 -16.32 -7.34
N PRO A 24 -10.19 -15.61 -6.18
CA PRO A 24 -10.63 -14.20 -6.19
C PRO A 24 -9.69 -13.33 -7.02
N GLY A 25 -10.25 -12.52 -7.92
CA GLY A 25 -9.49 -11.57 -8.74
C GLY A 25 -9.18 -10.27 -7.99
N LYS A 26 -9.81 -10.02 -6.83
CA LYS A 26 -9.60 -8.84 -6.01
C LYS A 26 -9.10 -9.25 -4.63
N GLY A 27 -8.16 -8.48 -4.10
CA GLY A 27 -7.66 -8.59 -2.74
C GLY A 27 -8.02 -7.32 -1.95
N HIS A 28 -8.40 -7.49 -0.70
CA HIS A 28 -8.65 -6.41 0.25
C HIS A 28 -8.14 -6.82 1.61
N PHE A 29 -7.43 -5.93 2.28
CA PHE A 29 -7.14 -6.05 3.71
C PHE A 29 -7.02 -4.66 4.35
N GLU A 30 -7.13 -4.61 5.67
CA GLU A 30 -7.00 -3.37 6.43
C GLU A 30 -6.29 -3.58 7.76
N ARG A 31 -5.68 -2.50 8.25
CA ARG A 31 -5.12 -2.40 9.60
C ARG A 31 -5.58 -1.09 10.21
N GLN A 32 -5.72 -1.07 11.53
CA GLN A 32 -6.20 0.10 12.24
C GLN A 32 -5.40 0.36 13.52
N THR A 33 -5.40 1.61 13.93
CA THR A 33 -4.83 2.04 15.22
C THR A 33 -5.55 3.27 15.74
N ASP A 34 -5.51 3.46 17.04
CA ASP A 34 -5.95 4.69 17.69
C ASP A 34 -4.72 5.55 17.99
N ILE A 35 -4.77 6.81 17.57
CA ILE A 35 -3.71 7.80 17.72
C ILE A 35 -4.20 8.90 18.66
N ALA A 36 -3.46 9.17 19.72
CA ALA A 36 -3.78 10.23 20.68
C ALA A 36 -3.34 11.60 20.11
N ALA A 37 -3.90 11.98 18.96
CA ALA A 37 -3.73 13.26 18.29
C ALA A 37 -5.01 13.66 17.54
N PRO A 38 -5.31 14.97 17.38
CA PRO A 38 -6.43 15.45 16.61
C PRO A 38 -6.38 14.99 15.14
N ALA A 39 -7.54 14.88 14.49
CA ALA A 39 -7.65 14.33 13.14
C ALA A 39 -6.94 15.18 12.07
N ASP A 40 -6.84 16.48 12.26
CA ASP A 40 -6.09 17.39 11.37
C ASP A 40 -4.58 17.17 11.44
N VAL A 41 -4.05 16.86 12.62
CA VAL A 41 -2.61 16.50 12.81
C VAL A 41 -2.31 15.21 12.06
N VAL A 42 -3.14 14.18 12.23
CA VAL A 42 -2.99 12.90 11.52
C VAL A 42 -3.16 13.07 10.01
N TYR A 43 -4.20 13.81 9.60
CA TYR A 43 -4.48 14.12 8.21
C TYR A 43 -3.28 14.77 7.52
N LYS A 44 -2.65 15.76 8.17
CA LYS A 44 -1.46 16.44 7.63
C LYS A 44 -0.31 15.46 7.35
N GLN A 45 -0.13 14.44 8.19
CA GLN A 45 0.94 13.44 7.98
C GLN A 45 0.67 12.54 6.77
N VAL A 46 -0.58 12.17 6.50
CA VAL A 46 -0.93 11.27 5.38
C VAL A 46 -1.22 12.01 4.08
N ASN A 47 -1.71 13.26 4.15
CA ASN A 47 -2.04 14.08 2.98
C ASN A 47 -0.83 14.79 2.36
N GLU A 48 0.17 15.17 3.18
CA GLU A 48 1.43 15.76 2.70
C GLU A 48 2.45 14.66 2.41
N LEU A 49 2.67 14.38 1.12
CA LEU A 49 3.53 13.26 0.68
C LEU A 49 4.99 13.40 1.13
N LYS A 50 5.47 14.64 1.36
CA LYS A 50 6.81 14.89 1.92
C LYS A 50 6.95 14.49 3.38
N ASN A 51 5.84 14.24 4.09
CA ASN A 51 5.86 13.73 5.47
C ASN A 51 5.99 12.21 5.54
N TRP A 52 5.71 11.48 4.44
CA TRP A 52 5.74 10.01 4.42
C TRP A 52 7.08 9.40 4.85
N PRO A 53 8.25 9.97 4.52
CA PRO A 53 9.53 9.47 5.03
C PRO A 53 9.64 9.37 6.54
N ASN A 54 8.85 10.15 7.28
CA ASN A 54 8.88 10.17 8.74
C ASN A 54 8.21 8.96 9.38
N TRP A 55 7.30 8.27 8.65
CA TRP A 55 6.50 7.16 9.19
C TRP A 55 6.39 5.95 8.28
N SER A 56 6.50 6.10 6.96
CA SER A 56 6.37 5.00 6.01
C SER A 56 7.49 3.95 6.22
N PRO A 57 7.15 2.67 6.41
CA PRO A 57 8.13 1.62 6.62
C PRO A 57 9.00 1.38 5.39
N TRP A 58 8.44 1.55 4.19
CA TRP A 58 9.15 1.31 2.94
C TRP A 58 10.29 2.30 2.68
N TYR A 59 10.16 3.53 3.18
CA TYR A 59 11.24 4.50 3.09
C TYR A 59 12.48 4.06 3.87
N ALA A 60 12.28 3.33 4.98
CA ALA A 60 13.36 2.78 5.78
C ALA A 60 14.02 1.53 5.15
N LEU A 61 13.32 0.83 4.22
CA LEU A 61 13.85 -0.35 3.53
C LEU A 61 14.89 0.02 2.46
N ASP A 62 14.74 1.18 1.83
CA ASP A 62 15.72 1.72 0.88
C ASP A 62 15.81 3.24 1.01
N PRO A 63 16.63 3.74 1.95
CA PRO A 63 16.84 5.19 2.12
C PRO A 63 17.53 5.86 0.93
N THR A 64 18.09 5.08 -0.01
CA THR A 64 18.79 5.58 -1.20
C THR A 64 17.88 5.70 -2.41
N ALA A 65 16.63 5.21 -2.31
CA ALA A 65 15.64 5.32 -3.39
C ALA A 65 15.45 6.79 -3.81
N LYS A 66 15.47 7.03 -5.11
CA LYS A 66 15.27 8.37 -5.67
C LYS A 66 13.78 8.71 -5.62
N MET A 67 13.46 9.77 -4.88
CA MET A 67 12.09 10.27 -4.74
C MET A 67 11.92 11.55 -5.54
N VAL A 68 10.85 11.61 -6.36
CA VAL A 68 10.46 12.82 -7.09
C VAL A 68 9.02 13.14 -6.75
N TYR A 69 8.77 14.36 -6.29
CA TYR A 69 7.46 14.83 -5.86
C TYR A 69 6.84 15.79 -6.87
N SER A 70 5.52 15.80 -6.93
CA SER A 70 4.78 16.81 -7.71
C SER A 70 5.11 18.23 -7.25
N SER A 71 5.15 19.17 -8.18
CA SER A 71 5.41 20.59 -7.94
C SER A 71 4.30 21.40 -8.64
N PRO A 72 3.81 22.49 -8.04
CA PRO A 72 4.27 23.12 -6.79
C PRO A 72 3.77 22.44 -5.51
N ALA A 73 2.71 21.63 -5.56
CA ALA A 73 2.09 21.03 -4.39
C ALA A 73 2.40 19.53 -4.27
N SER A 74 2.81 19.08 -3.08
CA SER A 74 3.00 17.68 -2.71
C SER A 74 1.91 17.15 -1.77
N ALA A 75 0.79 17.88 -1.64
CA ALA A 75 -0.36 17.53 -0.81
C ALA A 75 -1.68 17.68 -1.58
N GLY A 76 -2.69 16.94 -1.14
CA GLY A 76 -4.06 17.03 -1.66
C GLY A 76 -4.29 16.30 -2.97
N LEU A 77 -5.50 16.48 -3.50
CA LEU A 77 -5.94 15.84 -4.74
C LEU A 77 -4.97 16.12 -5.89
N GLY A 78 -4.54 15.04 -6.57
CA GLY A 78 -3.62 15.11 -7.72
C GLY A 78 -2.15 15.18 -7.34
N ALA A 79 -1.78 15.39 -6.08
CA ALA A 79 -0.39 15.30 -5.63
C ALA A 79 0.14 13.87 -5.83
N TRP A 80 1.42 13.76 -6.20
CA TRP A 80 2.05 12.48 -6.45
C TRP A 80 3.52 12.48 -6.07
N TYR A 81 4.07 11.31 -5.87
CA TYR A 81 5.49 11.06 -5.90
C TYR A 81 5.81 9.78 -6.69
N THR A 82 7.02 9.72 -7.23
CA THR A 82 7.62 8.50 -7.77
C THR A 82 8.77 8.07 -6.90
N TRP A 83 9.03 6.78 -6.88
CA TRP A 83 10.23 6.21 -6.27
C TRP A 83 10.93 5.30 -7.28
N ASP A 84 12.26 5.28 -7.20
CA ASP A 84 13.13 4.40 -7.98
C ASP A 84 14.25 3.89 -7.07
N GLY A 85 14.11 2.68 -6.59
CA GLY A 85 15.01 2.03 -5.64
C GLY A 85 15.41 0.63 -6.06
N ASP A 86 16.07 -0.11 -5.17
CA ASP A 86 16.51 -1.47 -5.44
C ASP A 86 15.29 -2.39 -5.71
N LYS A 87 15.35 -3.09 -6.85
CA LYS A 87 14.30 -4.03 -7.30
C LYS A 87 14.05 -5.18 -6.31
N LYS A 88 15.02 -5.51 -5.44
CA LYS A 88 14.89 -6.56 -4.43
C LYS A 88 14.20 -6.09 -3.15
N THR A 89 14.05 -4.80 -2.96
CA THR A 89 13.46 -4.18 -1.77
C THR A 89 12.18 -3.43 -2.12
N VAL A 90 12.29 -2.20 -2.60
CA VAL A 90 11.13 -1.33 -2.84
C VAL A 90 10.77 -1.17 -4.32
N GLY A 91 11.67 -1.59 -5.24
CA GLY A 91 11.45 -1.46 -6.68
C GLY A 91 11.22 -0.02 -7.11
N SER A 92 10.37 0.17 -8.12
CA SER A 92 10.00 1.48 -8.64
C SER A 92 8.49 1.61 -8.79
N GLY A 93 7.98 2.84 -8.72
CA GLY A 93 6.56 3.08 -8.91
C GLY A 93 6.17 4.54 -8.75
N LYS A 94 4.84 4.74 -8.72
CA LYS A 94 4.21 6.05 -8.53
C LYS A 94 3.02 5.93 -7.60
N LEU A 95 2.92 6.85 -6.67
CA LEU A 95 1.75 7.06 -5.84
C LEU A 95 1.09 8.40 -6.22
N THR A 96 -0.24 8.41 -6.31
CA THR A 96 -1.03 9.61 -6.61
C THR A 96 -2.21 9.69 -5.65
N ILE A 97 -2.46 10.85 -5.06
CA ILE A 97 -3.66 11.11 -4.25
C ILE A 97 -4.86 11.32 -5.17
N LEU A 98 -5.85 10.45 -5.07
CA LEU A 98 -7.10 10.50 -5.86
C LEU A 98 -8.24 11.23 -5.15
N ALA A 99 -8.22 11.28 -3.82
CA ALA A 99 -9.17 12.03 -3.02
C ALA A 99 -8.53 12.47 -1.71
N ALA A 100 -8.89 13.66 -1.27
CA ALA A 100 -8.43 14.26 -0.03
C ALA A 100 -9.60 15.03 0.61
N ASP A 101 -10.33 14.37 1.52
CA ASP A 101 -11.38 14.99 2.34
C ASP A 101 -10.79 15.34 3.70
N SER A 102 -10.74 16.62 4.01
CA SER A 102 -10.01 17.14 5.16
C SER A 102 -10.40 16.46 6.46
N SER A 103 -9.39 15.95 7.16
CA SER A 103 -9.49 15.24 8.45
C SER A 103 -10.37 13.98 8.43
N LYS A 104 -10.70 13.43 7.22
CA LYS A 104 -11.56 12.23 7.10
C LYS A 104 -10.98 11.16 6.20
N LEU A 105 -10.46 11.52 5.02
CA LEU A 105 -10.04 10.54 4.02
C LEU A 105 -8.86 11.06 3.20
N VAL A 106 -7.87 10.20 2.99
CA VAL A 106 -6.91 10.32 1.90
C VAL A 106 -6.93 9.02 1.12
N ARG A 107 -7.30 9.07 -0.16
CA ARG A 107 -7.28 7.93 -1.08
C ARG A 107 -6.10 8.04 -2.01
N CYS A 108 -5.31 6.99 -2.09
CA CYS A 108 -4.13 6.90 -2.93
C CYS A 108 -4.29 5.78 -3.97
N LYS A 109 -3.76 6.03 -5.17
CA LYS A 109 -3.51 5.03 -6.19
C LYS A 109 -2.02 4.79 -6.26
N MET A 110 -1.62 3.52 -6.30
CA MET A 110 -0.24 3.11 -6.51
C MET A 110 -0.12 2.34 -7.81
N ASN A 111 0.85 2.70 -8.62
CA ASN A 111 1.26 1.96 -9.81
C ASN A 111 2.68 1.45 -9.56
N PHE A 112 2.85 0.15 -9.62
CA PHE A 112 4.16 -0.49 -9.58
C PHE A 112 4.69 -0.68 -11.00
N GLY A 113 5.98 -0.89 -11.16
CA GLY A 113 6.64 -0.88 -12.48
C GLY A 113 6.10 -1.86 -13.54
N ASP A 114 5.24 -2.80 -13.15
CA ASP A 114 4.57 -3.78 -14.02
C ASP A 114 3.16 -3.37 -14.48
N ASN A 115 2.78 -2.11 -14.27
CA ASN A 115 1.44 -1.55 -14.51
C ASN A 115 0.33 -2.15 -13.62
N SER A 116 0.66 -2.87 -12.55
CA SER A 116 -0.35 -3.26 -11.57
C SER A 116 -0.84 -2.03 -10.80
N GLU A 117 -2.14 -1.94 -10.61
CA GLU A 117 -2.77 -0.86 -9.86
C GLU A 117 -3.25 -1.37 -8.52
N SER A 118 -2.95 -0.60 -7.48
CA SER A 118 -3.46 -0.84 -6.14
C SER A 118 -3.96 0.47 -5.55
N PHE A 119 -4.89 0.37 -4.62
CA PHE A 119 -5.46 1.52 -3.94
C PHE A 119 -5.26 1.40 -2.45
N ALA A 120 -5.05 2.52 -1.79
CA ALA A 120 -4.95 2.60 -0.33
C ALA A 120 -5.77 3.77 0.16
N ASP A 121 -6.60 3.52 1.17
CA ASP A 121 -7.36 4.57 1.84
C ASP A 121 -6.86 4.72 3.27
N PHE A 122 -6.65 5.95 3.68
CA PHE A 122 -6.52 6.34 5.09
C PHE A 122 -7.85 6.98 5.51
N LYS A 123 -8.65 6.23 6.26
CA LYS A 123 -9.92 6.70 6.83
C LYS A 123 -9.66 7.17 8.25
N LEU A 124 -9.98 8.43 8.52
CA LEU A 124 -9.77 9.09 9.81
C LEU A 124 -11.11 9.34 10.46
N THR A 125 -11.26 8.94 11.71
CA THR A 125 -12.46 9.18 12.50
C THR A 125 -12.03 9.78 13.84
N ALA A 126 -12.34 11.06 14.06
CA ALA A 126 -12.13 11.67 15.36
C ALA A 126 -13.01 10.94 16.39
N THR A 127 -12.39 10.39 17.44
CA THR A 127 -13.08 9.76 18.56
C THR A 127 -13.39 10.78 19.65
N ASP A 128 -12.54 11.79 19.75
CA ASP A 128 -12.73 13.00 20.55
C ASP A 128 -11.84 14.13 19.99
N SER A 129 -11.73 15.27 20.70
CA SER A 129 -10.93 16.42 20.25
C SER A 129 -9.43 16.17 20.22
N THR A 130 -8.95 15.10 20.82
CA THR A 130 -7.52 14.79 21.02
C THR A 130 -7.11 13.42 20.50
N SER A 131 -8.05 12.66 19.93
CA SER A 131 -7.85 11.28 19.55
C SER A 131 -8.51 10.94 18.23
N THR A 132 -7.84 10.14 17.41
CA THR A 132 -8.29 9.76 16.07
C THR A 132 -8.08 8.27 15.84
N LYS A 133 -9.13 7.57 15.41
CA LYS A 133 -9.05 6.23 14.85
C LYS A 133 -8.63 6.32 13.39
N VAL A 134 -7.57 5.61 13.03
CA VAL A 134 -7.04 5.49 11.67
C VAL A 134 -7.26 4.08 11.17
N VAL A 135 -7.93 3.93 10.02
CA VAL A 135 -8.04 2.67 9.28
C VAL A 135 -7.30 2.85 7.97
N TRP A 136 -6.29 2.03 7.74
CA TRP A 136 -5.53 1.98 6.50
C TRP A 136 -5.90 0.73 5.72
N THR A 137 -6.57 0.91 4.57
CA THR A 137 -6.97 -0.18 3.68
C THR A 137 -6.00 -0.34 2.52
N PHE A 138 -5.99 -1.52 1.94
CA PHE A 138 -5.25 -1.82 0.72
C PHE A 138 -6.10 -2.72 -0.18
N ASP A 139 -6.33 -2.26 -1.41
CA ASP A 139 -7.12 -2.93 -2.42
C ASP A 139 -6.27 -3.21 -3.65
N THR A 140 -6.36 -4.44 -4.17
CA THR A 140 -5.69 -4.86 -5.40
C THR A 140 -6.67 -5.47 -6.37
N ASP A 141 -6.37 -5.34 -7.68
CA ASP A 141 -7.08 -6.08 -8.73
C ASP A 141 -6.06 -6.90 -9.54
N HIS A 142 -6.15 -8.21 -9.42
CA HIS A 142 -5.29 -9.17 -10.11
C HIS A 142 -5.80 -9.52 -11.51
N GLY A 143 -6.95 -8.97 -11.91
CA GLY A 143 -7.60 -9.22 -13.19
C GLY A 143 -7.78 -10.72 -13.48
N MET A 144 -7.41 -11.13 -14.69
CA MET A 144 -7.45 -12.53 -15.12
C MET A 144 -6.09 -13.24 -15.04
N ASN A 145 -5.09 -12.65 -14.37
CA ASN A 145 -3.79 -13.28 -14.22
C ASN A 145 -3.82 -14.36 -13.13
N PRO A 146 -3.74 -15.66 -13.48
CA PRO A 146 -3.86 -16.74 -12.49
C PRO A 146 -2.71 -16.75 -11.48
N LEU A 147 -1.48 -16.37 -11.89
CA LEU A 147 -0.34 -16.31 -10.97
C LEU A 147 -0.50 -15.17 -9.97
N ALA A 148 -0.98 -14.00 -10.42
CA ALA A 148 -1.26 -12.88 -9.53
C ALA A 148 -2.37 -13.22 -8.51
N ARG A 149 -3.38 -14.00 -8.92
CA ARG A 149 -4.43 -14.46 -8.00
C ARG A 149 -3.90 -15.44 -6.94
N TRP A 150 -2.99 -16.34 -7.31
CA TRP A 150 -2.29 -17.19 -6.33
C TRP A 150 -1.49 -16.35 -5.33
N PHE A 151 -0.75 -15.35 -5.83
CA PHE A 151 -0.01 -14.42 -4.97
C PHE A 151 -0.94 -13.62 -4.06
N GLY A 152 -2.10 -13.22 -4.56
CA GLY A 152 -3.13 -12.50 -3.79
C GLY A 152 -3.56 -13.22 -2.51
N LEU A 153 -3.59 -14.56 -2.48
CA LEU A 153 -3.94 -15.33 -1.29
C LEU A 153 -2.96 -15.15 -0.11
N VAL A 154 -1.72 -14.79 -0.42
CA VAL A 154 -0.67 -14.64 0.60
C VAL A 154 -0.23 -13.19 0.81
N LEU A 155 -0.71 -12.28 -0.04
CA LEU A 155 -0.31 -10.87 -0.08
C LEU A 155 -0.51 -10.18 1.28
N GLU A 156 -1.66 -10.38 1.92
CA GLU A 156 -1.94 -9.84 3.25
C GLU A 156 -0.88 -10.25 4.26
N LYS A 157 -0.52 -11.54 4.30
CA LYS A 157 0.49 -12.05 5.23
C LYS A 157 1.86 -11.39 5.05
N PHE A 158 2.21 -11.05 3.80
CA PHE A 158 3.47 -10.38 3.50
C PHE A 158 3.45 -8.89 3.85
N LEU A 159 2.34 -8.19 3.59
CA LEU A 159 2.24 -6.75 3.79
C LEU A 159 1.83 -6.34 5.21
N SER A 160 1.14 -7.22 5.96
CA SER A 160 0.66 -6.91 7.31
C SER A 160 1.73 -6.34 8.25
N PRO A 161 2.94 -6.92 8.34
CA PRO A 161 3.98 -6.38 9.23
C PRO A 161 4.36 -4.94 8.88
N ASP A 162 4.41 -4.60 7.58
CA ASP A 162 4.76 -3.26 7.14
C ASP A 162 3.64 -2.26 7.44
N PHE A 163 2.37 -2.66 7.26
CA PHE A 163 1.23 -1.82 7.61
C PHE A 163 1.15 -1.55 9.12
N GLU A 164 1.36 -2.57 9.95
CA GLU A 164 1.40 -2.44 11.40
C GLU A 164 2.55 -1.54 11.87
N LYS A 165 3.74 -1.71 11.27
CA LYS A 165 4.90 -0.85 11.52
C LYS A 165 4.63 0.59 11.08
N GLY A 166 4.04 0.79 9.89
CA GLY A 166 3.68 2.10 9.37
C GLY A 166 2.71 2.83 10.28
N LEU A 167 1.63 2.16 10.74
CA LEU A 167 0.67 2.73 11.67
C LEU A 167 1.30 3.05 13.04
N THR A 168 2.20 2.20 13.53
CA THR A 168 2.94 2.45 14.77
C THR A 168 3.84 3.68 14.66
N ASN A 169 4.53 3.82 13.53
CA ASN A 169 5.38 4.98 13.27
C ASN A 169 4.52 6.26 13.13
N LEU A 170 3.43 6.19 12.35
CA LEU A 170 2.49 7.30 12.19
C LEU A 170 1.95 7.79 13.54
N LYS A 171 1.55 6.84 14.41
CA LYS A 171 1.14 7.13 15.78
C LYS A 171 2.23 7.88 16.53
N THR A 172 3.46 7.37 16.51
CA THR A 172 4.60 7.98 17.18
C THR A 172 4.88 9.40 16.71
N VAL A 173 4.79 9.65 15.39
CA VAL A 173 5.02 10.97 14.80
C VAL A 173 3.91 11.94 15.20
N CYS A 174 2.64 11.54 15.10
CA CYS A 174 1.51 12.40 15.42
C CYS A 174 1.46 12.76 16.91
N GLU A 175 1.75 11.81 17.80
CA GLU A 175 1.70 12.01 19.25
C GLU A 175 2.85 12.90 19.79
N LYS A 176 3.95 13.03 19.02
CA LYS A 176 5.04 13.97 19.34
C LYS A 176 4.80 15.40 18.86
N THR A 177 3.85 15.58 17.93
CA THR A 177 3.59 16.88 17.28
C THR A 177 2.51 17.71 18.02
N LYS A 178 2.14 17.30 19.24
CA LYS A 178 1.15 17.96 20.10
C LYS A 178 1.60 19.33 20.54
#